data_e0a6306acb02a28146b0bf3935ee9292
#
_entry.id   e0a6306acb02a28146b0bf3935ee9292
#
_cell.length_a   1.000
_cell.length_b   1.000
_cell.length_c   1.000
_cell.angle_alpha   90.00
_cell.angle_beta   90.00
_cell.angle_gamma   90.00
#
_symmetry.space_group_name_H-M   'P 1'
#
loop_
_entity.id
_entity.type
_entity.pdbx_description
1 polymer ?
#
loop_
_entity_poly.entity_id
_entity_poly.type
_entity_poly.pdbx_seq_one_letter_code
_entity_poly.pdbx_strand_id
1 'polypeptide(L)'
;MKVTVLGLGQMGAAIAAALVKAGYQTTVWNRSPGKTVEGTDHATTAEEAIAKSPVVIAAVSDHQTARSISGTAKVLINLATGTPEQAKETADWAAERGIGYLDGAMLAIPSNVATPEAHFLYSGSKAVFEDNREMLDLLATSIYLGEDPAVAALWDSALLSVGYATFFGFFHALALLETANTRPSEFLPVAQQSLQGLFGFLGELAGEIEKGDYRGGASPVDMNRAVLGSLVGTSLSRGVNAETLTPIRALLDRRSADGHGGDSLSSVIEVLRTGAGRPVQEG
;
A
#
# COMPACT_ATOMS: atom_id res chain seq x y z
N MET A 1 -3.91 -1.98 29.18
CA MET A 1 -3.25 -3.09 28.45
C MET A 1 -1.79 -2.75 28.24
N LYS A 2 -0.88 -3.77 28.17
CA LYS A 2 0.55 -3.57 27.90
C LYS A 2 0.85 -3.91 26.45
N VAL A 3 1.68 -3.09 25.79
CA VAL A 3 2.09 -3.29 24.40
C VAL A 3 3.58 -2.90 24.22
N THR A 4 4.27 -3.62 23.35
CA THR A 4 5.66 -3.30 22.98
C THR A 4 5.71 -2.83 21.52
N VAL A 5 6.43 -1.75 21.25
CA VAL A 5 6.73 -1.29 19.89
C VAL A 5 8.21 -1.45 19.62
N LEU A 6 8.55 -2.29 18.62
CA LEU A 6 9.90 -2.50 18.14
C LEU A 6 10.14 -1.68 16.86
N GLY A 7 11.14 -0.82 16.91
CA GLY A 7 11.46 0.11 15.84
C GLY A 7 10.83 1.49 16.06
N LEU A 8 11.69 2.50 16.23
CA LEU A 8 11.31 3.91 16.39
C LEU A 8 11.73 4.73 15.16
N GLY A 9 11.34 4.22 13.98
CA GLY A 9 11.25 5.03 12.77
C GLY A 9 10.13 6.07 12.92
N GLN A 10 9.85 6.84 11.89
CA GLN A 10 8.78 7.84 11.94
C GLN A 10 7.42 7.22 12.28
N MET A 11 7.06 6.10 11.64
CA MET A 11 5.80 5.39 11.91
C MET A 11 5.78 4.75 13.30
N GLY A 12 6.83 4.02 13.70
CA GLY A 12 6.86 3.37 15.01
C GLY A 12 6.81 4.37 16.16
N ALA A 13 7.44 5.54 16.04
CA ALA A 13 7.34 6.61 17.01
C ALA A 13 5.92 7.20 17.09
N ALA A 14 5.24 7.39 15.94
CA ALA A 14 3.86 7.86 15.90
C ALA A 14 2.89 6.84 16.53
N ILE A 15 3.07 5.54 16.24
CA ILE A 15 2.30 4.46 16.85
C ILE A 15 2.49 4.44 18.37
N ALA A 16 3.74 4.48 18.85
CA ALA A 16 4.03 4.47 20.27
C ALA A 16 3.41 5.69 20.99
N ALA A 17 3.50 6.89 20.41
CA ALA A 17 2.90 8.10 20.95
C ALA A 17 1.35 8.01 21.00
N ALA A 18 0.71 7.47 19.97
CA ALA A 18 -0.73 7.25 19.93
C ALA A 18 -1.20 6.27 21.03
N LEU A 19 -0.47 5.18 21.24
CA LEU A 19 -0.74 4.20 22.28
C LEU A 19 -0.62 4.83 23.69
N VAL A 20 0.43 5.58 23.94
CA VAL A 20 0.61 6.31 25.23
C VAL A 20 -0.53 7.28 25.46
N LYS A 21 -0.89 8.08 24.46
CA LYS A 21 -2.00 9.04 24.54
C LYS A 21 -3.33 8.37 24.87
N ALA A 22 -3.52 7.13 24.43
CA ALA A 22 -4.71 6.34 24.73
C ALA A 22 -4.64 5.58 26.07
N GLY A 23 -3.57 5.74 26.85
CA GLY A 23 -3.41 5.14 28.16
C GLY A 23 -2.84 3.72 28.16
N TYR A 24 -2.28 3.24 27.06
CA TYR A 24 -1.58 1.96 27.04
C TYR A 24 -0.21 2.07 27.73
N GLN A 25 0.15 1.08 28.54
CA GLN A 25 1.50 0.92 29.06
C GLN A 25 2.40 0.47 27.91
N THR A 26 3.13 1.41 27.32
CA THR A 26 3.88 1.18 26.09
C THR A 26 5.37 1.06 26.39
N THR A 27 5.95 -0.09 26.07
CA THR A 27 7.40 -0.30 26.09
C THR A 27 7.93 -0.15 24.66
N VAL A 28 9.09 0.49 24.51
CA VAL A 28 9.70 0.69 23.21
C VAL A 28 11.14 0.18 23.18
N TRP A 29 11.55 -0.27 22.01
CA TRP A 29 12.95 -0.56 21.72
C TRP A 29 13.32 -0.16 20.29
N ASN A 30 14.54 0.30 20.12
CA ASN A 30 15.08 0.62 18.81
C ASN A 30 16.57 0.25 18.73
N ARG A 31 16.99 -0.34 17.61
CA ARG A 31 18.39 -0.77 17.40
C ARG A 31 19.39 0.36 17.56
N SER A 32 19.08 1.53 17.00
CA SER A 32 19.93 2.73 17.14
C SER A 32 19.57 3.44 18.44
N PRO A 33 20.56 3.76 19.31
CA PRO A 33 20.30 4.46 20.56
C PRO A 33 19.84 5.92 20.34
N GLY A 34 19.29 6.53 21.39
CA GLY A 34 18.95 7.96 21.41
C GLY A 34 17.57 8.30 20.85
N LYS A 35 16.81 7.35 20.31
CA LYS A 35 15.41 7.57 19.94
C LYS A 35 14.50 7.29 21.13
N THR A 36 13.69 8.27 21.48
CA THR A 36 12.76 8.20 22.61
C THR A 36 11.37 8.67 22.19
N VAL A 37 10.35 8.16 22.89
CA VAL A 37 8.97 8.65 22.78
C VAL A 37 8.51 8.95 24.21
N GLU A 38 8.00 10.15 24.44
CA GLU A 38 7.55 10.59 25.76
C GLU A 38 6.45 9.68 26.31
N GLY A 39 6.53 9.36 27.60
CA GLY A 39 5.56 8.50 28.28
C GLY A 39 5.73 7.00 28.05
N THR A 40 6.79 6.58 27.33
CA THR A 40 7.09 5.16 27.12
C THR A 40 8.17 4.63 28.06
N ASP A 41 8.12 3.34 28.36
CA ASP A 41 9.22 2.61 29.00
C ASP A 41 10.25 2.22 27.92
N HIS A 42 11.52 2.56 28.14
CA HIS A 42 12.60 2.19 27.22
C HIS A 42 13.31 0.93 27.69
N ALA A 43 13.36 -0.07 26.82
CA ALA A 43 14.16 -1.28 27.05
C ALA A 43 15.55 -1.16 26.40
N THR A 44 16.52 -1.87 26.96
CA THR A 44 17.91 -1.87 26.43
C THR A 44 18.10 -2.92 25.34
N THR A 45 17.31 -3.98 25.35
CA THR A 45 17.30 -5.03 24.31
C THR A 45 15.87 -5.31 23.82
N ALA A 46 15.76 -5.91 22.64
CA ALA A 46 14.45 -6.32 22.09
C ALA A 46 13.79 -7.37 22.99
N GLU A 47 14.55 -8.33 23.51
CA GLU A 47 14.08 -9.37 24.40
C GLU A 47 13.51 -8.80 25.70
N GLU A 48 14.20 -7.81 26.29
CA GLU A 48 13.72 -7.09 27.46
C GLU A 48 12.37 -6.39 27.16
N ALA A 49 12.26 -5.74 26.01
CA ALA A 49 11.04 -5.08 25.61
C ALA A 49 9.87 -6.06 25.45
N ILE A 50 10.10 -7.18 24.76
CA ILE A 50 9.09 -8.22 24.50
C ILE A 50 8.61 -8.85 25.80
N ALA A 51 9.50 -9.10 26.75
CA ALA A 51 9.14 -9.70 28.05
C ALA A 51 8.16 -8.85 28.87
N LYS A 52 8.00 -7.56 28.56
CA LYS A 52 7.15 -6.62 29.30
C LYS A 52 5.68 -6.65 28.87
N SER A 53 5.37 -7.20 27.69
CA SER A 53 3.99 -7.23 27.19
C SER A 53 3.66 -8.47 26.37
N PRO A 54 2.37 -8.90 26.36
CA PRO A 54 1.95 -10.03 25.54
C PRO A 54 1.87 -9.71 24.03
N VAL A 55 1.76 -8.44 23.67
CA VAL A 55 1.58 -7.99 22.28
C VAL A 55 2.76 -7.14 21.86
N VAL A 56 3.32 -7.51 20.73
CA VAL A 56 4.46 -6.82 20.10
C VAL A 56 4.03 -6.30 18.74
N ILE A 57 4.24 -5.00 18.52
CA ILE A 57 4.10 -4.34 17.22
C ILE A 57 5.51 -4.13 16.66
N ALA A 58 5.84 -4.75 15.53
CA ALA A 58 7.10 -4.53 14.84
C ALA A 58 6.92 -3.50 13.72
N ALA A 59 7.43 -2.29 13.93
CA ALA A 59 7.43 -1.19 12.96
C ALA A 59 8.86 -0.95 12.45
N VAL A 60 9.42 -1.95 11.79
CA VAL A 60 10.79 -2.01 11.29
C VAL A 60 10.85 -2.02 9.77
N SER A 61 12.06 -2.00 9.18
CA SER A 61 12.23 -1.84 7.73
C SER A 61 11.73 -3.01 6.90
N ASP A 62 11.83 -4.24 7.42
CA ASP A 62 11.58 -5.46 6.64
C ASP A 62 11.26 -6.66 7.54
N HIS A 63 10.70 -7.71 6.94
CA HIS A 63 10.31 -8.96 7.60
C HIS A 63 11.47 -9.73 8.23
N GLN A 64 12.65 -9.72 7.61
CA GLN A 64 13.82 -10.38 8.18
C GLN A 64 14.24 -9.73 9.49
N THR A 65 14.25 -8.40 9.52
CA THR A 65 14.50 -7.63 10.75
C THR A 65 13.45 -7.95 11.81
N ALA A 66 12.16 -7.96 11.45
CA ALA A 66 11.08 -8.30 12.38
C ALA A 66 11.28 -9.69 13.00
N ARG A 67 11.55 -10.73 12.20
CA ARG A 67 11.84 -12.09 12.68
C ARG A 67 13.04 -12.14 13.63
N SER A 68 14.11 -11.43 13.29
CA SER A 68 15.36 -11.47 14.07
C SER A 68 15.24 -10.94 15.49
N ILE A 69 14.27 -10.04 15.74
CA ILE A 69 14.09 -9.35 17.02
C ILE A 69 12.83 -9.77 17.78
N SER A 70 11.94 -10.58 17.19
CA SER A 70 10.63 -10.91 17.79
C SER A 70 10.48 -12.37 18.23
N GLY A 71 11.56 -13.13 18.29
CA GLY A 71 11.54 -14.59 18.46
C GLY A 71 10.92 -15.12 19.76
N THR A 72 10.72 -14.30 20.78
CA THR A 72 10.11 -14.65 22.07
C THR A 72 8.75 -13.99 22.30
N ALA A 73 8.17 -13.33 21.29
CA ALA A 73 6.86 -12.72 21.38
C ALA A 73 5.76 -13.78 21.56
N LYS A 74 4.70 -13.44 22.28
CA LYS A 74 3.47 -14.27 22.32
C LYS A 74 2.56 -13.95 21.13
N VAL A 75 2.42 -12.66 20.82
CA VAL A 75 1.69 -12.13 19.68
C VAL A 75 2.60 -11.13 18.96
N LEU A 76 2.73 -11.30 17.66
CA LEU A 76 3.45 -10.39 16.79
C LEU A 76 2.49 -9.78 15.75
N ILE A 77 2.32 -8.47 15.82
CA ILE A 77 1.68 -7.64 14.78
C ILE A 77 2.82 -7.02 13.98
N ASN A 78 3.03 -7.52 12.78
CA ASN A 78 4.13 -7.09 11.94
C ASN A 78 3.67 -6.01 10.97
N LEU A 79 4.23 -4.81 11.08
CA LEU A 79 3.95 -3.66 10.22
C LEU A 79 5.16 -3.32 9.33
N ALA A 80 6.07 -4.27 9.14
CA ALA A 80 7.20 -4.10 8.23
C ALA A 80 6.74 -4.25 6.78
N THR A 81 7.22 -3.39 5.90
CA THR A 81 6.96 -3.51 4.46
C THR A 81 7.67 -4.74 3.89
N GLY A 82 6.99 -5.47 3.02
CA GLY A 82 7.57 -6.64 2.36
C GLY A 82 6.68 -7.21 1.26
N THR A 83 7.14 -8.31 0.67
CA THR A 83 6.37 -9.03 -0.35
C THR A 83 5.38 -10.01 0.29
N PRO A 84 4.33 -10.45 -0.45
CA PRO A 84 3.43 -11.49 -0.01
C PRO A 84 4.14 -12.78 0.45
N GLU A 85 5.22 -13.16 -0.26
CA GLU A 85 6.04 -14.33 0.07
C GLU A 85 6.75 -14.16 1.41
N GLN A 86 7.31 -12.96 1.67
CA GLN A 86 7.96 -12.64 2.94
C GLN A 86 6.98 -12.63 4.12
N ALA A 87 5.73 -12.19 3.89
CA ALA A 87 4.67 -12.26 4.88
C ALA A 87 4.33 -13.72 5.24
N LYS A 88 4.21 -14.59 4.24
CA LYS A 88 4.03 -16.05 4.43
C LYS A 88 5.19 -16.68 5.18
N GLU A 89 6.42 -16.46 4.76
CA GLU A 89 7.61 -16.96 5.45
C GLU A 89 7.65 -16.53 6.92
N THR A 90 7.20 -15.30 7.20
CA THR A 90 7.16 -14.78 8.58
C THR A 90 6.04 -15.43 9.39
N ALA A 91 4.89 -15.71 8.78
CA ALA A 91 3.80 -16.43 9.41
C ALA A 91 4.19 -17.87 9.74
N ASP A 92 4.84 -18.58 8.82
CA ASP A 92 5.35 -19.95 9.03
C ASP A 92 6.39 -19.97 10.16
N TRP A 93 7.34 -19.05 10.14
CA TRP A 93 8.32 -18.87 11.20
C TRP A 93 7.69 -18.61 12.59
N ALA A 94 6.60 -17.82 12.62
CA ALA A 94 5.87 -17.53 13.85
C ALA A 94 5.11 -18.76 14.35
N ALA A 95 4.46 -19.51 13.45
CA ALA A 95 3.72 -20.73 13.75
C ALA A 95 4.63 -21.81 14.36
N GLU A 96 5.83 -22.02 13.81
CA GLU A 96 6.83 -22.95 14.36
C GLU A 96 7.22 -22.64 15.83
N ARG A 97 7.00 -21.39 16.27
CA ARG A 97 7.36 -20.89 17.62
C ARG A 97 6.15 -20.69 18.52
N GLY A 98 4.95 -21.03 18.04
CA GLY A 98 3.70 -20.81 18.76
C GLY A 98 3.37 -19.31 18.97
N ILE A 99 3.88 -18.42 18.08
CA ILE A 99 3.61 -16.99 18.12
C ILE A 99 2.33 -16.70 17.34
N GLY A 100 1.34 -16.06 17.97
CA GLY A 100 0.17 -15.54 17.27
C GLY A 100 0.61 -14.43 16.29
N TYR A 101 0.33 -14.59 14.98
CA TYR A 101 0.84 -13.68 13.96
C TYR A 101 -0.26 -12.95 13.20
N LEU A 102 -0.06 -11.65 13.04
CA LEU A 102 -0.87 -10.78 12.18
C LEU A 102 0.07 -9.94 11.32
N ASP A 103 -0.08 -10.03 10.02
CA ASP A 103 0.61 -9.15 9.07
C ASP A 103 -0.21 -7.89 8.84
N GLY A 104 0.46 -6.75 8.64
CA GLY A 104 -0.23 -5.49 8.43
C GLY A 104 0.54 -4.53 7.53
N ALA A 105 -0.24 -3.76 6.77
CA ALA A 105 0.25 -2.68 5.91
C ALA A 105 -0.34 -1.33 6.34
N MET A 106 0.50 -0.32 6.38
CA MET A 106 0.15 1.00 6.87
C MET A 106 -0.12 1.98 5.71
N LEU A 107 -1.39 2.24 5.41
CA LEU A 107 -1.81 3.25 4.43
C LEU A 107 -1.97 4.60 5.14
N ALA A 108 -0.87 5.11 5.67
CA ALA A 108 -0.81 6.36 6.42
C ALA A 108 0.60 6.96 6.39
N ILE A 109 0.66 8.25 6.62
CA ILE A 109 1.89 8.95 7.00
C ILE A 109 1.93 9.14 8.52
N PRO A 110 3.09 9.40 9.13
CA PRO A 110 3.22 9.50 10.60
C PRO A 110 2.24 10.49 11.25
N SER A 111 1.96 11.61 10.59
CA SER A 111 1.03 12.65 11.09
C SER A 111 -0.43 12.22 11.10
N ASN A 112 -0.80 11.17 10.35
CA ASN A 112 -2.18 10.69 10.23
C ASN A 112 -2.47 9.51 11.17
N VAL A 113 -1.47 8.96 11.85
CA VAL A 113 -1.71 7.89 12.84
C VAL A 113 -2.67 8.39 13.92
N ALA A 114 -3.66 7.57 14.26
CA ALA A 114 -4.76 7.89 15.15
C ALA A 114 -5.68 9.03 14.65
N THR A 115 -5.84 9.16 13.34
CA THR A 115 -6.83 10.02 12.71
C THR A 115 -7.74 9.22 11.76
N PRO A 116 -8.91 9.73 11.36
CA PRO A 116 -9.82 9.05 10.45
C PRO A 116 -9.25 8.78 9.05
N GLU A 117 -8.21 9.51 8.65
CA GLU A 117 -7.56 9.37 7.35
C GLU A 117 -6.58 8.18 7.30
N ALA A 118 -6.16 7.65 8.45
CA ALA A 118 -5.29 6.49 8.50
C ALA A 118 -6.08 5.20 8.30
N HIS A 119 -5.58 4.33 7.45
CA HIS A 119 -6.10 2.98 7.24
C HIS A 119 -4.95 2.00 7.38
N PHE A 120 -5.17 0.94 8.17
CA PHE A 120 -4.24 -0.17 8.25
C PHE A 120 -4.93 -1.44 7.80
N LEU A 121 -4.28 -2.16 6.91
CA LEU A 121 -4.74 -3.45 6.41
C LEU A 121 -4.11 -4.55 7.25
N TYR A 122 -4.88 -5.60 7.54
CA TYR A 122 -4.41 -6.74 8.32
C TYR A 122 -4.81 -8.05 7.69
N SER A 123 -3.92 -9.05 7.74
CA SER A 123 -4.22 -10.43 7.37
C SER A 123 -3.44 -11.41 8.24
N GLY A 124 -3.92 -12.67 8.34
CA GLY A 124 -3.38 -13.71 9.22
C GLY A 124 -4.35 -14.10 10.32
N SER A 125 -3.89 -14.36 11.53
CA SER A 125 -4.73 -14.89 12.60
C SER A 125 -5.93 -14.00 12.94
N LYS A 126 -7.13 -14.48 12.66
CA LYS A 126 -8.38 -13.78 13.01
C LYS A 126 -8.50 -13.57 14.52
N ALA A 127 -8.09 -14.55 15.32
CA ALA A 127 -8.12 -14.44 16.78
C ALA A 127 -7.22 -13.29 17.26
N VAL A 128 -5.99 -13.20 16.73
CA VAL A 128 -5.08 -12.10 17.06
C VAL A 128 -5.68 -10.74 16.66
N PHE A 129 -6.32 -10.66 15.50
CA PHE A 129 -6.97 -9.43 15.06
C PHE A 129 -8.09 -9.01 16.01
N GLU A 130 -9.04 -9.92 16.30
CA GLU A 130 -10.21 -9.61 17.14
C GLU A 130 -9.81 -9.30 18.58
N ASP A 131 -8.85 -10.05 19.15
CA ASP A 131 -8.37 -9.83 20.52
C ASP A 131 -7.67 -8.47 20.69
N ASN A 132 -7.15 -7.89 19.60
CA ASN A 132 -6.44 -6.61 19.62
C ASN A 132 -7.18 -5.49 18.89
N ARG A 133 -8.40 -5.72 18.41
CA ARG A 133 -9.14 -4.82 17.52
C ARG A 133 -9.27 -3.42 18.09
N GLU A 134 -9.62 -3.28 19.37
CA GLU A 134 -9.75 -1.97 20.02
C GLU A 134 -8.45 -1.14 19.94
N MET A 135 -7.31 -1.81 20.16
CA MET A 135 -5.99 -1.17 20.03
C MET A 135 -5.66 -0.82 18.57
N LEU A 136 -5.99 -1.71 17.63
CA LEU A 136 -5.72 -1.49 16.21
C LEU A 136 -6.58 -0.35 15.65
N ASP A 137 -7.88 -0.32 15.99
CA ASP A 137 -8.83 0.71 15.55
C ASP A 137 -8.48 2.09 16.12
N LEU A 138 -7.77 2.14 17.25
CA LEU A 138 -7.24 3.38 17.79
C LEU A 138 -6.10 3.96 16.94
N LEU A 139 -5.28 3.12 16.31
CA LEU A 139 -4.15 3.55 15.49
C LEU A 139 -4.58 4.02 14.09
N ALA A 140 -5.63 3.38 13.54
CA ALA A 140 -6.16 3.64 12.21
C ALA A 140 -7.48 2.91 12.02
N THR A 141 -8.26 3.25 10.98
CA THR A 141 -9.34 2.38 10.54
C THR A 141 -8.76 1.02 10.13
N SER A 142 -9.07 -0.03 10.91
CA SER A 142 -8.53 -1.37 10.71
C SER A 142 -9.38 -2.18 9.73
N ILE A 143 -8.76 -2.69 8.67
CA ILE A 143 -9.40 -3.51 7.63
C ILE A 143 -8.80 -4.91 7.68
N TYR A 144 -9.59 -5.90 8.10
CA TYR A 144 -9.17 -7.31 8.09
C TYR A 144 -9.51 -7.96 6.75
N LEU A 145 -8.48 -8.50 6.10
CA LEU A 145 -8.57 -9.04 4.73
C LEU A 145 -8.61 -10.58 4.66
N GLY A 146 -8.62 -11.25 5.82
CA GLY A 146 -8.71 -12.71 5.86
C GLY A 146 -7.50 -13.41 6.48
N GLU A 147 -7.55 -14.75 6.51
CA GLU A 147 -6.59 -15.57 7.25
C GLU A 147 -5.27 -15.83 6.52
N ASP A 148 -5.21 -15.63 5.20
CA ASP A 148 -3.95 -15.77 4.45
C ASP A 148 -3.05 -14.55 4.75
N PRO A 149 -1.90 -14.75 5.43
CA PRO A 149 -1.02 -13.66 5.85
C PRO A 149 -0.42 -12.86 4.70
N ALA A 150 -0.44 -13.38 3.46
CA ALA A 150 0.07 -12.70 2.28
C ALA A 150 -0.82 -11.56 1.78
N VAL A 151 -2.12 -11.53 2.16
CA VAL A 151 -3.11 -10.67 1.51
C VAL A 151 -2.91 -9.20 1.83
N ALA A 152 -2.54 -8.84 3.07
CA ALA A 152 -2.27 -7.44 3.43
C ALA A 152 -1.09 -6.88 2.63
N ALA A 153 0.01 -7.63 2.51
CA ALA A 153 1.17 -7.24 1.70
C ALA A 153 0.84 -7.14 0.19
N LEU A 154 -0.04 -8.01 -0.33
CA LEU A 154 -0.49 -7.94 -1.72
C LEU A 154 -1.32 -6.68 -1.99
N TRP A 155 -2.22 -6.34 -1.08
CA TRP A 155 -3.02 -5.11 -1.17
C TRP A 155 -2.16 -3.86 -1.06
N ASP A 156 -1.16 -3.86 -0.17
CA ASP A 156 -0.20 -2.77 -0.05
C ASP A 156 0.55 -2.56 -1.38
N SER A 157 1.07 -3.64 -1.96
CA SER A 157 1.75 -3.60 -3.27
C SER A 157 0.86 -3.04 -4.37
N ALA A 158 -0.42 -3.44 -4.41
CA ALA A 158 -1.39 -2.94 -5.39
C ALA A 158 -1.67 -1.44 -5.20
N LEU A 159 -1.89 -0.99 -3.96
CA LEU A 159 -2.15 0.42 -3.65
C LEU A 159 -0.92 1.30 -3.88
N LEU A 160 0.28 0.82 -3.54
CA LEU A 160 1.54 1.51 -3.86
C LEU A 160 1.72 1.66 -5.37
N SER A 161 1.35 0.64 -6.16
CA SER A 161 1.40 0.73 -7.63
C SER A 161 0.54 1.89 -8.16
N VAL A 162 -0.69 2.03 -7.67
CA VAL A 162 -1.58 3.16 -8.02
C VAL A 162 -0.99 4.49 -7.56
N GLY A 163 -0.46 4.54 -6.34
CA GLY A 163 0.14 5.75 -5.76
C GLY A 163 1.34 6.24 -6.57
N TYR A 164 2.29 5.36 -6.88
CA TYR A 164 3.47 5.72 -7.68
C TYR A 164 3.08 6.13 -9.11
N ALA A 165 2.14 5.44 -9.76
CA ALA A 165 1.66 5.84 -11.08
C ALA A 165 1.09 7.27 -11.05
N THR A 166 0.33 7.62 -10.02
CA THR A 166 -0.23 8.95 -9.82
C THR A 166 0.87 10.01 -9.60
N PHE A 167 1.86 9.73 -8.74
CA PHE A 167 2.96 10.66 -8.48
C PHE A 167 3.80 10.92 -9.73
N PHE A 168 4.19 9.88 -10.46
CA PHE A 168 5.00 10.03 -11.66
C PHE A 168 4.22 10.72 -12.80
N GLY A 169 2.92 10.46 -12.92
CA GLY A 169 2.04 11.21 -13.82
C GLY A 169 1.98 12.71 -13.47
N PHE A 170 1.88 13.02 -12.17
CA PHE A 170 1.89 14.41 -11.69
C PHE A 170 3.25 15.10 -11.96
N PHE A 171 4.38 14.42 -11.69
CA PHE A 171 5.70 14.97 -11.98
C PHE A 171 5.90 15.22 -13.48
N HIS A 172 5.44 14.31 -14.33
CA HIS A 172 5.47 14.51 -15.78
C HIS A 172 4.65 15.73 -16.22
N ALA A 173 3.43 15.89 -15.66
CA ALA A 173 2.59 17.05 -15.94
C ALA A 173 3.25 18.37 -15.52
N LEU A 174 3.92 18.41 -14.36
CA LEU A 174 4.65 19.59 -13.91
C LEU A 174 5.82 19.93 -14.86
N ALA A 175 6.61 18.93 -15.28
CA ALA A 175 7.70 19.14 -16.22
C ALA A 175 7.20 19.70 -17.57
N LEU A 176 6.03 19.23 -18.01
CA LEU A 176 5.41 19.74 -19.23
C LEU A 176 4.96 21.20 -19.09
N LEU A 177 4.33 21.55 -17.98
CA LEU A 177 3.82 22.89 -17.69
C LEU A 177 4.93 23.90 -17.40
N GLU A 178 6.07 23.47 -16.89
CA GLU A 178 7.27 24.30 -16.71
C GLU A 178 7.73 24.90 -18.04
N THR A 179 7.56 24.20 -19.17
CA THR A 179 7.86 24.73 -20.51
C THR A 179 7.00 25.93 -20.93
N ALA A 180 5.90 26.16 -20.20
CA ALA A 180 4.99 27.31 -20.37
C ALA A 180 5.06 28.27 -19.15
N ASN A 181 6.08 28.14 -18.28
CA ASN A 181 6.26 28.93 -17.07
C ASN A 181 5.07 28.86 -16.06
N THR A 182 4.30 27.79 -16.07
CA THR A 182 3.22 27.56 -15.10
C THR A 182 3.79 27.02 -13.79
N ARG A 183 3.44 27.64 -12.68
CA ARG A 183 3.93 27.20 -11.36
C ARG A 183 3.13 25.99 -10.85
N PRO A 184 3.77 25.06 -10.10
CA PRO A 184 3.09 23.92 -9.49
C PRO A 184 1.85 24.31 -8.65
N SER A 185 1.92 25.44 -7.93
CA SER A 185 0.81 25.93 -7.10
C SER A 185 -0.42 26.39 -7.89
N GLU A 186 -0.25 26.78 -9.16
CA GLU A 186 -1.35 27.15 -10.05
C GLU A 186 -2.04 25.92 -10.64
N PHE A 187 -1.26 24.87 -10.91
CA PHE A 187 -1.77 23.62 -11.49
C PHE A 187 -2.44 22.71 -10.44
N LEU A 188 -1.91 22.66 -9.22
CA LEU A 188 -2.33 21.71 -8.20
C LEU A 188 -3.86 21.67 -7.94
N PRO A 189 -4.57 22.80 -7.79
CA PRO A 189 -6.03 22.76 -7.55
C PRO A 189 -6.81 22.13 -8.72
N VAL A 190 -6.39 22.42 -9.95
CA VAL A 190 -7.01 21.88 -11.18
C VAL A 190 -6.74 20.38 -11.28
N ALA A 191 -5.50 19.96 -11.02
CA ALA A 191 -5.12 18.56 -11.02
C ALA A 191 -5.91 17.74 -9.98
N GLN A 192 -6.06 18.25 -8.76
CA GLN A 192 -6.85 17.59 -7.71
C GLN A 192 -8.31 17.41 -8.13
N GLN A 193 -8.94 18.42 -8.68
CA GLN A 193 -10.32 18.34 -9.16
C GLN A 193 -10.46 17.34 -10.32
N SER A 194 -9.52 17.35 -11.26
CA SER A 194 -9.50 16.41 -12.39
C SER A 194 -9.34 14.97 -11.95
N LEU A 195 -8.42 14.71 -11.00
CA LEU A 195 -8.21 13.37 -10.44
C LEU A 195 -9.43 12.82 -9.71
N GLN A 196 -10.18 13.67 -8.98
CA GLN A 196 -11.44 13.25 -8.36
C GLN A 196 -12.46 12.74 -9.40
N GLY A 197 -12.57 13.42 -10.56
CA GLY A 197 -13.41 12.97 -11.66
C GLY A 197 -12.96 11.62 -12.25
N LEU A 198 -11.64 11.45 -12.42
CA LEU A 198 -11.07 10.18 -12.91
C LEU A 198 -11.31 9.02 -11.92
N PHE A 199 -11.17 9.26 -10.63
CA PHE A 199 -11.46 8.24 -9.61
C PHE A 199 -12.92 7.81 -9.61
N GLY A 200 -13.87 8.71 -9.91
CA GLY A 200 -15.28 8.36 -10.10
C GLY A 200 -15.51 7.35 -11.23
N PHE A 201 -14.67 7.38 -12.28
CA PHE A 201 -14.77 6.46 -13.41
C PHE A 201 -14.23 5.05 -13.13
N LEU A 202 -13.39 4.87 -12.10
CA LEU A 202 -12.82 3.56 -11.75
C LEU A 202 -13.89 2.50 -11.44
N GLY A 203 -15.03 2.90 -10.88
CA GLY A 203 -16.14 1.98 -10.59
C GLY A 203 -16.73 1.34 -11.84
N GLU A 204 -16.86 2.09 -12.93
CA GLU A 204 -17.31 1.56 -14.23
C GLU A 204 -16.31 0.56 -14.80
N LEU A 205 -15.02 0.93 -14.82
CA LEU A 205 -13.95 0.04 -15.30
C LEU A 205 -13.86 -1.26 -14.48
N ALA A 206 -14.01 -1.18 -13.15
CA ALA A 206 -14.01 -2.34 -12.27
C ALA A 206 -15.19 -3.27 -12.60
N GLY A 207 -16.39 -2.71 -12.82
CA GLY A 207 -17.56 -3.49 -13.19
C GLY A 207 -17.44 -4.20 -14.54
N GLU A 208 -16.76 -3.59 -15.53
CA GLU A 208 -16.46 -4.22 -16.81
C GLU A 208 -15.48 -5.40 -16.65
N ILE A 209 -14.45 -5.21 -15.81
CA ILE A 209 -13.44 -6.26 -15.51
C ILE A 209 -14.08 -7.43 -14.78
N GLU A 210 -14.95 -7.20 -13.80
CA GLU A 210 -15.66 -8.27 -13.07
C GLU A 210 -16.55 -9.11 -13.99
N LYS A 211 -17.23 -8.45 -14.94
CA LYS A 211 -18.10 -9.12 -15.91
C LYS A 211 -17.30 -9.81 -17.05
N GLY A 212 -16.05 -9.42 -17.28
CA GLY A 212 -15.27 -9.83 -18.44
C GLY A 212 -15.87 -9.37 -19.76
N ASP A 213 -16.70 -8.33 -19.76
CA ASP A 213 -17.33 -7.75 -20.95
C ASP A 213 -16.86 -6.31 -21.15
N TYR A 214 -16.08 -6.11 -22.19
CA TYR A 214 -15.42 -4.84 -22.52
C TYR A 214 -16.05 -4.12 -23.72
N ARG A 215 -17.18 -4.64 -24.25
CA ARG A 215 -17.82 -4.12 -25.46
C ARG A 215 -18.61 -2.86 -25.17
N GLY A 216 -18.48 -1.86 -26.06
CA GLY A 216 -19.30 -0.65 -26.03
C GLY A 216 -18.97 0.33 -24.91
N GLY A 217 -17.81 0.20 -24.26
CA GLY A 217 -17.34 1.14 -23.23
C GLY A 217 -17.15 2.56 -23.78
N ALA A 218 -17.33 3.55 -22.92
CA ALA A 218 -17.27 4.98 -23.28
C ALA A 218 -15.85 5.43 -23.68
N SER A 219 -14.82 4.62 -23.39
CA SER A 219 -13.40 4.95 -23.60
C SER A 219 -12.68 3.82 -24.37
N PRO A 220 -12.83 3.72 -25.71
CA PRO A 220 -12.20 2.64 -26.50
C PRO A 220 -10.67 2.68 -26.49
N VAL A 221 -10.03 1.51 -26.59
CA VAL A 221 -8.57 1.36 -26.64
C VAL A 221 -7.93 2.22 -27.74
N ASP A 222 -8.47 2.21 -28.97
CA ASP A 222 -7.89 2.97 -30.08
C ASP A 222 -7.98 4.49 -29.90
N MET A 223 -9.05 4.97 -29.25
CA MET A 223 -9.16 6.38 -28.88
C MET A 223 -8.07 6.76 -27.87
N ASN A 224 -7.90 5.99 -26.83
CA ASN A 224 -6.87 6.23 -25.80
C ASN A 224 -5.45 6.11 -26.37
N ARG A 225 -5.23 5.18 -27.30
CA ARG A 225 -3.98 5.01 -28.02
C ARG A 225 -3.63 6.26 -28.84
N ALA A 226 -4.59 6.88 -29.52
CA ALA A 226 -4.39 8.13 -30.23
C ALA A 226 -4.07 9.31 -29.29
N VAL A 227 -4.78 9.42 -28.17
CA VAL A 227 -4.53 10.42 -27.12
C VAL A 227 -3.12 10.26 -26.55
N LEU A 228 -2.72 9.04 -26.15
CA LEU A 228 -1.36 8.74 -25.65
C LEU A 228 -0.28 9.08 -26.70
N GLY A 229 -0.56 8.81 -27.98
CA GLY A 229 0.33 9.20 -29.08
C GLY A 229 0.56 10.71 -29.13
N SER A 230 -0.50 11.50 -28.99
CA SER A 230 -0.43 12.95 -28.96
C SER A 230 0.31 13.46 -27.71
N LEU A 231 0.10 12.85 -26.55
CA LEU A 231 0.80 13.21 -25.31
C LEU A 231 2.30 12.96 -25.41
N VAL A 232 2.71 11.80 -25.93
CA VAL A 232 4.13 11.49 -26.20
C VAL A 232 4.73 12.49 -27.16
N GLY A 233 4.04 12.78 -28.28
CA GLY A 233 4.50 13.78 -29.27
C GLY A 233 4.65 15.18 -28.67
N THR A 234 3.70 15.60 -27.84
CA THR A 234 3.76 16.90 -27.14
C THR A 234 4.95 16.95 -26.19
N SER A 235 5.16 15.89 -25.40
CA SER A 235 6.29 15.82 -24.46
C SER A 235 7.62 15.99 -25.19
N LEU A 236 7.83 15.20 -26.24
CA LEU A 236 9.07 15.24 -27.02
C LEU A 236 9.29 16.60 -27.72
N SER A 237 8.23 17.19 -28.28
CA SER A 237 8.31 18.50 -28.93
C SER A 237 8.63 19.66 -27.97
N ARG A 238 8.33 19.44 -26.66
CA ARG A 238 8.65 20.38 -25.58
C ARG A 238 9.95 20.06 -24.86
N GLY A 239 10.70 19.02 -25.30
CA GLY A 239 11.94 18.60 -24.66
C GLY A 239 11.75 17.87 -23.33
N VAL A 240 10.55 17.36 -23.06
CA VAL A 240 10.22 16.58 -21.85
C VAL A 240 10.33 15.09 -22.16
N ASN A 241 10.97 14.34 -21.26
CA ASN A 241 11.09 12.87 -21.37
C ASN A 241 9.71 12.20 -21.28
N ALA A 242 9.41 11.28 -22.20
CA ALA A 242 8.14 10.57 -22.29
C ALA A 242 8.18 9.13 -21.73
N GLU A 243 9.21 8.75 -20.98
CA GLU A 243 9.37 7.39 -20.43
C GLU A 243 8.23 6.95 -19.49
N THR A 244 7.52 7.89 -18.87
CA THR A 244 6.33 7.60 -18.07
C THR A 244 5.12 7.20 -18.90
N LEU A 245 5.06 7.61 -20.19
CA LEU A 245 3.91 7.43 -21.09
C LEU A 245 4.11 6.29 -22.10
N THR A 246 5.33 6.08 -22.56
CA THR A 246 5.63 5.09 -23.61
C THR A 246 5.27 3.64 -23.23
N PRO A 247 5.49 3.14 -21.99
CA PRO A 247 5.06 1.81 -21.60
C PRO A 247 3.53 1.66 -21.61
N ILE A 248 2.80 2.69 -21.17
CA ILE A 248 1.33 2.70 -21.18
C ILE A 248 0.82 2.60 -22.61
N ARG A 249 1.41 3.39 -23.53
CA ARG A 249 1.07 3.33 -24.95
C ARG A 249 1.34 1.94 -25.54
N ALA A 250 2.46 1.31 -25.19
CA ALA A 250 2.79 -0.03 -25.66
C ALA A 250 1.77 -1.10 -25.23
N LEU A 251 1.14 -0.96 -24.04
CA LEU A 251 0.03 -1.83 -23.62
C LEU A 251 -1.20 -1.66 -24.52
N LEU A 252 -1.56 -0.41 -24.85
CA LEU A 252 -2.67 -0.10 -25.76
C LEU A 252 -2.39 -0.58 -27.18
N ASP A 253 -1.15 -0.40 -27.68
CA ASP A 253 -0.74 -0.88 -29.00
C ASP A 253 -0.89 -2.42 -29.12
N ARG A 254 -0.50 -3.17 -28.06
CA ARG A 254 -0.68 -4.62 -28.02
C ARG A 254 -2.16 -5.00 -28.03
N ARG A 255 -2.99 -4.39 -27.16
CA ARG A 255 -4.41 -4.70 -27.09
C ARG A 255 -5.13 -4.43 -28.41
N SER A 256 -4.80 -3.32 -29.08
CA SER A 256 -5.32 -2.98 -30.40
C SER A 256 -4.88 -3.98 -31.48
N ALA A 257 -3.60 -4.38 -31.48
CA ALA A 257 -3.05 -5.36 -32.42
C ALA A 257 -3.70 -6.76 -32.28
N ASP A 258 -4.14 -7.11 -31.07
CA ASP A 258 -4.90 -8.34 -30.79
C ASP A 258 -6.36 -8.30 -31.31
N GLY A 259 -6.76 -7.22 -31.99
CA GLY A 259 -8.10 -7.05 -32.57
C GLY A 259 -9.13 -6.42 -31.64
N HIS A 260 -8.69 -5.89 -30.50
CA HIS A 260 -9.55 -5.35 -29.42
C HIS A 260 -9.53 -3.81 -29.33
N GLY A 261 -9.22 -3.13 -30.45
CA GLY A 261 -9.16 -1.67 -30.49
C GLY A 261 -10.48 -0.96 -30.17
N GLY A 262 -11.61 -1.60 -30.45
CA GLY A 262 -12.96 -1.10 -30.15
C GLY A 262 -13.43 -1.40 -28.72
N ASP A 263 -12.72 -2.24 -27.96
CA ASP A 263 -13.07 -2.57 -26.57
C ASP A 263 -12.75 -1.40 -25.63
N SER A 264 -13.41 -1.38 -24.46
CA SER A 264 -13.13 -0.41 -23.39
C SER A 264 -11.67 -0.45 -22.94
N LEU A 265 -11.16 0.68 -22.44
CA LEU A 265 -9.84 0.83 -21.83
C LEU A 265 -9.55 -0.23 -20.76
N SER A 266 -10.56 -0.62 -19.99
CA SER A 266 -10.46 -1.67 -18.96
C SER A 266 -9.95 -3.00 -19.51
N SER A 267 -10.16 -3.29 -20.82
CA SER A 267 -9.71 -4.50 -21.48
C SER A 267 -8.19 -4.65 -21.52
N VAL A 268 -7.42 -3.57 -21.27
CA VAL A 268 -5.96 -3.62 -21.16
C VAL A 268 -5.50 -4.52 -20.02
N ILE A 269 -6.35 -4.79 -19.03
CA ILE A 269 -6.04 -5.75 -17.96
C ILE A 269 -5.70 -7.13 -18.51
N GLU A 270 -6.28 -7.53 -19.63
CA GLU A 270 -6.00 -8.83 -20.26
C GLU A 270 -4.55 -8.92 -20.78
N VAL A 271 -3.96 -7.78 -21.14
CA VAL A 271 -2.53 -7.70 -21.54
C VAL A 271 -1.61 -7.75 -20.31
N LEU A 272 -2.08 -7.28 -19.16
CA LEU A 272 -1.33 -7.31 -17.89
C LEU A 272 -1.38 -8.69 -17.22
N ARG A 273 -2.40 -9.50 -17.50
CA ARG A 273 -2.56 -10.87 -17.00
C ARG A 273 -1.65 -11.85 -17.77
N THR A 274 -0.33 -11.65 -17.68
CA THR A 274 0.62 -12.57 -18.33
C THR A 274 0.69 -13.89 -17.58
N GLY A 275 0.10 -14.96 -18.12
CA GLY A 275 0.37 -16.35 -17.69
C GLY A 275 -0.20 -16.81 -16.35
N ALA A 276 -0.80 -15.99 -15.56
CA ALA A 276 -1.57 -16.41 -14.39
C ALA A 276 -2.92 -16.95 -14.89
N GLY A 277 -3.10 -18.28 -14.82
CA GLY A 277 -4.36 -18.92 -15.21
C GLY A 277 -5.54 -18.20 -14.56
N ARG A 278 -6.54 -17.83 -15.36
CA ARG A 278 -7.83 -17.38 -14.84
C ARG A 278 -8.30 -18.39 -13.80
N PRO A 279 -8.74 -17.96 -12.59
CA PRO A 279 -9.60 -18.83 -11.83
C PRO A 279 -10.80 -19.15 -12.73
N VAL A 280 -10.97 -20.41 -13.06
CA VAL A 280 -12.14 -20.91 -13.80
C VAL A 280 -13.34 -20.55 -12.93
N GLN A 281 -14.17 -19.61 -13.37
CA GLN A 281 -15.49 -19.43 -12.80
C GLN A 281 -16.28 -20.69 -13.18
N GLU A 282 -16.40 -21.62 -12.24
CA GLU A 282 -17.39 -22.69 -12.34
C GLU A 282 -18.78 -22.03 -12.32
N GLY A 283 -19.52 -22.21 -13.43
CA GLY A 283 -20.86 -21.70 -13.66
C GLY A 283 -21.93 -22.44 -12.88
#